data_fb02ccb51453591f4607764e2e3875aa
#
_entry.id   fb02ccb51453591f4607764e2e3875aa
#
_cell.length_a   1.000
_cell.length_b   1.000
_cell.length_c   1.000
_cell.angle_alpha   90.00
_cell.angle_beta   90.00
_cell.angle_gamma   90.00
#
_symmetry.space_group_name_H-M   'P 1'
#
loop_
_entity.id
_entity.type
_entity.pdbx_description
1 polymer ?
#
loop_
_entity_poly.entity_id
_entity_poly.type
_entity_poly.pdbx_seq_one_letter_code
_entity_poly.pdbx_strand_id
1 'polypeptide(L)'
;MTTIEINEKMIYVHGHSGYGTYGNDIVCAAISTLTEATYYYLKATKNKVDSFGKDGEYKIILDNINESGKEIIDTFVCIVDDLISQYPKYIERRNLEIWKN
;
A
#
# COMPACT_ATOMS: atom_id res chain seq x y z
N MET A 1 5.23 -7.93 11.73
CA MET A 1 5.66 -7.51 10.38
C MET A 1 4.47 -7.08 9.56
N THR A 2 4.53 -5.92 8.95
CA THR A 2 3.53 -5.49 7.97
C THR A 2 3.95 -6.00 6.61
N THR A 3 3.03 -6.66 5.93
CA THR A 3 3.25 -7.20 4.58
C THR A 3 2.41 -6.40 3.58
N ILE A 4 3.04 -5.98 2.50
CA ILE A 4 2.37 -5.27 1.42
C ILE A 4 2.44 -6.16 0.18
N GLU A 5 1.28 -6.58 -0.32
CA GLU A 5 1.17 -7.42 -1.50
C GLU A 5 0.53 -6.61 -2.61
N ILE A 6 1.15 -6.61 -3.78
CA ILE A 6 0.69 -5.81 -4.91
C ILE A 6 0.61 -6.69 -6.15
N ASN A 7 -0.52 -6.62 -6.84
CA ASN A 7 -0.68 -7.19 -8.16
C ASN A 7 -1.55 -6.26 -9.01
N GLU A 8 -1.89 -6.66 -10.23
CA GLU A 8 -2.68 -5.80 -11.13
C GLU A 8 -4.10 -5.56 -10.65
N LYS A 9 -4.59 -6.35 -9.68
CA LYS A 9 -5.97 -6.30 -9.21
C LYS A 9 -6.12 -5.66 -7.84
N MET A 10 -5.06 -5.62 -7.04
CA MET A 10 -5.18 -5.06 -5.69
C MET A 10 -3.84 -4.68 -5.07
N ILE A 11 -3.95 -3.78 -4.11
CA ILE A 11 -2.90 -3.49 -3.13
C ILE A 11 -3.45 -3.99 -1.80
N TYR A 12 -2.75 -4.90 -1.16
CA TYR A 12 -3.19 -5.51 0.09
C TYR A 12 -2.13 -5.33 1.17
N VAL A 13 -2.50 -4.60 2.21
CA VAL A 13 -1.62 -4.31 3.35
C VAL A 13 -2.19 -5.01 4.56
N HIS A 14 -1.39 -5.86 5.21
CA HIS A 14 -1.86 -6.61 6.36
C HIS A 14 -0.76 -6.87 7.38
N GLY A 15 -1.19 -7.15 8.62
CA GLY A 15 -0.31 -7.36 9.73
C GLY A 15 0.00 -6.08 10.49
N HIS A 16 0.71 -6.23 11.59
CA HIS A 16 1.20 -5.12 12.40
C HIS A 16 2.72 -5.12 12.34
N SER A 17 3.33 -3.95 12.24
CA SER A 17 4.78 -3.86 12.05
C SER A 17 5.56 -4.41 13.24
N GLY A 18 5.04 -4.23 14.44
CA GLY A 18 5.74 -4.61 15.67
C GLY A 18 6.85 -3.64 16.06
N TYR A 19 6.93 -2.50 15.40
CA TYR A 19 7.91 -1.46 15.74
C TYR A 19 7.60 -0.81 17.07
N GLY A 20 6.33 -0.58 17.36
CA GLY A 20 5.86 0.02 18.60
C GLY A 20 4.62 -0.70 19.12
N THR A 21 4.10 -0.23 20.23
CA THR A 21 2.86 -0.76 20.79
C THR A 21 1.66 -0.28 19.96
N TYR A 22 0.56 -1.00 20.05
CA TYR A 22 -0.67 -0.65 19.36
C TYR A 22 -1.08 0.80 19.69
N GLY A 23 -1.35 1.56 18.65
CA GLY A 23 -1.70 2.98 18.77
C GLY A 23 -0.50 3.93 18.85
N ASN A 24 0.72 3.39 19.00
CA ASN A 24 1.95 4.19 19.09
C ASN A 24 3.01 3.76 18.07
N ASP A 25 2.64 3.01 17.07
CA ASP A 25 3.56 2.47 16.07
C ASP A 25 3.68 3.43 14.89
N ILE A 26 4.81 4.12 14.79
CA ILE A 26 5.03 5.10 13.72
C ILE A 26 5.14 4.44 12.35
N VAL A 27 5.60 3.20 12.30
CA VAL A 27 5.72 2.45 11.03
C VAL A 27 4.33 2.10 10.52
N CYS A 28 3.46 1.58 11.39
CA CYS A 28 2.06 1.33 11.03
C CYS A 28 1.36 2.60 10.57
N ALA A 29 1.56 3.70 11.29
CA ALA A 29 0.95 4.99 10.95
C ALA A 29 1.42 5.49 9.58
N ALA A 30 2.71 5.37 9.29
CA ALA A 30 3.28 5.79 8.01
C ALA A 30 2.67 4.99 6.86
N ILE A 31 2.61 3.67 6.99
CA ILE A 31 2.06 2.80 5.94
C ILE A 31 0.57 3.03 5.77
N SER A 32 -0.18 3.15 6.86
CA SER A 32 -1.62 3.38 6.81
C SER A 32 -1.94 4.69 6.10
N THR A 33 -1.24 5.77 6.44
CA THR A 33 -1.43 7.07 5.82
C THR A 33 -1.08 7.03 4.33
N LEU A 34 0.04 6.40 3.98
CA LEU A 34 0.46 6.27 2.59
C LEU A 34 -0.55 5.48 1.77
N THR A 35 -1.03 4.37 2.30
CA THR A 35 -1.97 3.50 1.59
C THR A 35 -3.31 4.21 1.39
N GLU A 36 -3.80 4.87 2.40
CA GLU A 36 -5.06 5.61 2.34
C GLU A 36 -4.95 6.80 1.38
N ALA A 37 -3.85 7.54 1.44
CA ALA A 37 -3.59 8.64 0.52
C ALA A 37 -3.54 8.14 -0.93
N THR A 38 -2.92 7.00 -1.16
CA THR A 38 -2.85 6.39 -2.49
C THR A 38 -4.25 6.08 -3.02
N TYR A 39 -5.13 5.52 -2.18
CA TYR A 39 -6.51 5.26 -2.58
C TYR A 39 -7.23 6.55 -2.99
N TYR A 40 -7.16 7.60 -2.17
CA TYR A 40 -7.83 8.86 -2.47
C TYR A 40 -7.26 9.52 -3.72
N TYR A 41 -5.96 9.43 -3.93
CA TYR A 41 -5.32 9.98 -5.12
C TYR A 41 -5.76 9.26 -6.38
N LEU A 42 -5.86 7.94 -6.32
CA LEU A 42 -6.38 7.14 -7.43
C LEU A 42 -7.81 7.55 -7.78
N LYS A 43 -8.68 7.72 -6.78
CA LYS A 43 -10.05 8.19 -7.02
C LYS A 43 -10.07 9.58 -7.65
N ALA A 44 -9.28 10.49 -7.13
CA ALA A 44 -9.23 11.87 -7.61
C ALA A 44 -8.77 11.98 -9.08
N THR A 45 -7.99 11.02 -9.54
CA THR A 45 -7.49 10.97 -10.92
C THR A 45 -8.30 10.02 -11.81
N LYS A 46 -9.54 9.75 -11.43
CA LYS A 46 -10.55 9.04 -12.22
C LYS A 46 -10.27 7.56 -12.46
N ASN A 47 -9.52 6.96 -11.55
CA ASN A 47 -9.37 5.51 -11.55
C ASN A 47 -10.57 4.88 -10.83
N LYS A 48 -10.95 3.70 -11.28
CA LYS A 48 -12.03 2.95 -10.64
C LYS A 48 -11.43 2.03 -9.60
N VAL A 49 -11.60 2.40 -8.35
CA VAL A 49 -11.01 1.69 -7.19
C VAL A 49 -12.02 1.65 -6.05
N ASP A 50 -11.89 0.63 -5.22
CA ASP A 50 -12.62 0.51 -3.95
C ASP A 50 -11.61 0.22 -2.85
N SER A 51 -11.99 0.52 -1.61
CA SER A 51 -11.14 0.21 -0.47
C SER A 51 -11.93 -0.48 0.63
N PHE A 52 -11.26 -1.36 1.36
CA PHE A 52 -11.79 -2.06 2.51
C PHE A 52 -10.73 -2.00 3.61
N GLY A 53 -11.13 -1.60 4.80
CA GLY A 53 -10.20 -1.50 5.92
C GLY A 53 -10.81 -2.02 7.19
N LYS A 54 -10.00 -2.69 7.98
CA LYS A 54 -10.30 -3.08 9.34
C LYS A 54 -8.97 -3.18 10.09
N ASP A 55 -9.01 -3.42 11.38
CA ASP A 55 -7.79 -3.48 12.19
C ASP A 55 -6.82 -4.52 11.64
N GLY A 56 -5.58 -4.08 11.35
CA GLY A 56 -4.52 -4.93 10.84
C GLY A 56 -4.65 -5.33 9.37
N GLU A 57 -5.58 -4.70 8.62
CA GLU A 57 -5.82 -5.08 7.24
C GLU A 57 -6.39 -3.92 6.43
N TYR A 58 -5.82 -3.64 5.27
CA TYR A 58 -6.33 -2.62 4.34
C TYR A 58 -6.13 -3.10 2.91
N LYS A 59 -7.17 -2.98 2.10
CA LYS A 59 -7.15 -3.45 0.73
C LYS A 59 -7.67 -2.39 -0.22
N ILE A 60 -6.96 -2.16 -1.32
CA ILE A 60 -7.42 -1.33 -2.42
C ILE A 60 -7.67 -2.25 -3.61
N ILE A 61 -8.90 -2.28 -4.09
CA ILE A 61 -9.26 -3.05 -5.29
C ILE A 61 -9.04 -2.17 -6.50
N LEU A 62 -8.25 -2.64 -7.45
CA LEU A 62 -7.89 -1.93 -8.67
C LEU A 62 -8.76 -2.48 -9.81
N ASP A 63 -9.86 -1.81 -10.09
CA ASP A 63 -10.81 -2.30 -11.09
C ASP A 63 -10.44 -1.81 -12.50
N ASN A 64 -10.16 -0.51 -12.64
CA ASN A 64 -9.73 0.04 -13.92
C ASN A 64 -8.76 1.20 -13.68
N ILE A 65 -7.51 1.00 -14.06
CA ILE A 65 -6.41 1.92 -13.76
C ILE A 65 -5.87 2.54 -15.05
N ASN A 66 -5.91 3.87 -15.10
CA ASN A 66 -5.36 4.65 -16.22
C ASN A 66 -3.85 4.90 -16.07
N GLU A 67 -3.24 5.62 -17.00
CA GLU A 67 -1.80 5.88 -16.97
C GLU A 67 -1.37 6.66 -15.71
N SER A 68 -2.15 7.65 -15.31
CA SER A 68 -1.88 8.39 -14.06
C SER A 68 -1.94 7.47 -12.86
N GLY A 69 -2.88 6.52 -12.86
CA GLY A 69 -3.00 5.55 -11.79
C GLY A 69 -1.79 4.63 -11.69
N LYS A 70 -1.22 4.23 -12.84
CA LYS A 70 -0.01 3.42 -12.85
C LYS A 70 1.17 4.17 -12.24
N GLU A 71 1.30 5.46 -12.56
CA GLU A 71 2.34 6.31 -11.97
C GLU A 71 2.15 6.46 -10.46
N ILE A 72 0.91 6.60 -10.00
CA ILE A 72 0.60 6.69 -8.58
C ILE A 72 1.00 5.40 -7.87
N ILE A 73 0.69 4.25 -8.46
CA ILE A 73 1.04 2.95 -7.86
C ILE A 73 2.56 2.75 -7.86
N ASP A 74 3.24 3.14 -8.94
CA ASP A 74 4.70 3.07 -8.98
C ASP A 74 5.33 3.95 -7.89
N THR A 75 4.77 5.13 -7.66
CA THR A 75 5.22 6.02 -6.58
C THR A 75 4.98 5.39 -5.21
N PHE A 76 3.82 4.78 -5.02
CA PHE A 76 3.53 4.03 -3.80
C PHE A 76 4.60 2.97 -3.53
N VAL A 77 4.94 2.19 -4.54
CA VAL A 77 5.98 1.15 -4.44
C VAL A 77 7.33 1.76 -4.08
N CYS A 78 7.70 2.88 -4.71
CA CYS A 78 8.97 3.56 -4.39
C CYS A 78 9.03 4.01 -2.94
N ILE A 79 7.95 4.57 -2.42
CA ILE A 79 7.90 5.04 -1.03
C ILE A 79 7.93 3.85 -0.07
N VAL A 80 7.21 2.78 -0.39
CA VAL A 80 7.24 1.55 0.41
C VAL A 80 8.67 0.99 0.48
N ASP A 81 9.36 0.94 -0.65
CA ASP A 81 10.73 0.45 -0.69
C ASP A 81 11.68 1.33 0.13
N ASP A 82 11.45 2.64 0.13
CA ASP A 82 12.21 3.56 0.97
C ASP A 82 11.95 3.28 2.46
N LEU A 83 10.70 3.05 2.84
CA LEU A 83 10.36 2.67 4.21
C LEU A 83 10.99 1.34 4.60
N ILE A 84 11.00 0.37 3.70
CA ILE A 84 11.65 -0.93 3.95
C ILE A 84 13.15 -0.73 4.19
N SER A 85 13.80 0.16 3.45
CA SER A 85 15.22 0.43 3.65
C SER A 85 15.52 0.99 5.04
N GLN A 86 14.57 1.73 5.61
CA GLN A 86 14.70 2.30 6.96
C GLN A 86 14.28 1.32 8.06
N TYR A 87 13.30 0.47 7.79
CA TYR A 87 12.70 -0.44 8.77
C TYR A 87 12.62 -1.87 8.24
N PRO A 88 13.76 -2.47 7.84
CA PRO A 88 13.73 -3.76 7.13
C PRO A 88 13.21 -4.94 7.96
N LYS A 89 13.20 -4.82 9.28
CA LYS A 89 12.71 -5.88 10.17
C LYS A 89 11.20 -5.80 10.40
N TYR A 90 10.55 -4.76 9.90
CA TYR A 90 9.16 -4.47 10.26
C TYR A 90 8.21 -4.42 9.07
N ILE A 91 8.76 -4.33 7.86
CA ILE A 91 7.98 -4.21 6.62
C ILE A 91 8.56 -5.14 5.56
N GLU A 92 7.67 -5.85 4.85
CA GLU A 92 8.06 -6.57 3.65
C GLU A 92 7.08 -6.29 2.53
N ARG A 93 7.54 -6.43 1.30
CA ARG A 93 6.71 -6.26 0.11
C ARG A 93 6.81 -7.49 -0.77
N ARG A 94 5.65 -7.92 -1.26
CA ARG A 94 5.56 -9.02 -2.22
C ARG A 94 4.88 -8.50 -3.47
N ASN A 95 5.59 -8.57 -4.60
CA ASN A 95 5.05 -8.23 -5.90
C ASN A 95 4.56 -9.48 -6.60
N LEU A 96 3.27 -9.48 -6.94
CA LEU A 96 2.67 -10.54 -7.71
C LEU A 96 2.37 -10.02 -9.10
N GLU A 97 3.40 -9.83 -9.93
CA GLU A 97 3.26 -9.42 -11.34
C GLU A 97 2.36 -8.22 -11.59
N ILE A 98 2.91 -7.03 -11.43
CA ILE A 98 2.21 -5.78 -11.71
C ILE A 98 2.57 -5.33 -13.13
N TRP A 99 1.57 -4.85 -13.86
CA TRP A 99 1.77 -4.23 -15.19
C TRP A 99 2.61 -5.08 -16.12
N LYS A 100 2.28 -6.31 -16.20
CA LYS A 100 2.91 -7.22 -17.15
C LYS A 100 2.52 -6.81 -18.56
N ASN A 101 3.52 -6.56 -19.36
CA ASN A 101 3.32 -6.20 -20.77
C ASN A 101 3.04 -7.43 -21.61
#